data_af7203ab7d3cdd2a5a6f219711aa325f
#
_entry.id   af7203ab7d3cdd2a5a6f219711aa325f
#
_cell.length_a   1.000
_cell.length_b   1.000
_cell.length_c   1.000
_cell.angle_alpha   90.00
_cell.angle_beta   90.00
_cell.angle_gamma   90.00
#
_symmetry.space_group_name_H-M   'P 1'
#
loop_
_entity.id
_entity.type
_entity.pdbx_description
1 polymer ?
#
loop_
_entity_poly.entity_id
_entity_poly.type
_entity_poly.pdbx_seq_one_letter_code
_entity_poly.pdbx_strand_id
1 'polypeptide(L)'
;MKIKTKLILFLGFACLLNSCTKTEFEGPSISTLYGDFEIIEPLKITNIVPSFSNNEQVGFHCEFNKPVEWKIAITGLNTGASREITGFSNTIDSNIVVWNGGPSQVPFFSEEACSVELTFENETDTLRDSITIISSKNYGNGVWFEDFENGLPADALVYYNPDGGGMTFSVANDNALLGSSYFKMGGRVNWDWALGNLDIPINIANITQNPDDLFINIGLLSDLQDLHTGQFINILISEETNTPFNDNLNNNASDLFE
;
A
#
# COMPACT_ATOMS: atom_id res chain seq x y z
N MET A 1 -7.72 61.58 34.79
CA MET A 1 -6.79 60.48 35.12
C MET A 1 -7.08 59.19 34.42
N LYS A 2 -8.25 58.91 33.84
CA LYS A 2 -8.59 57.60 33.12
C LYS A 2 -8.04 57.46 31.72
N ILE A 3 -7.66 58.56 31.02
CA ILE A 3 -7.15 58.48 29.62
C ILE A 3 -5.67 58.06 29.58
N LYS A 4 -4.85 58.50 30.53
CA LYS A 4 -3.43 58.16 30.59
C LYS A 4 -3.18 56.66 30.83
N THR A 5 -4.05 56.05 31.65
CA THR A 5 -3.93 54.61 31.96
C THR A 5 -4.30 53.75 30.75
N LYS A 6 -5.29 54.12 29.95
CA LYS A 6 -5.65 53.40 28.71
C LYS A 6 -4.59 53.51 27.63
N LEU A 7 -3.93 54.69 27.54
CA LEU A 7 -2.84 54.87 26.56
C LEU A 7 -1.60 54.02 26.90
N ILE A 8 -1.25 53.91 28.18
CA ILE A 8 -0.13 53.07 28.62
C ILE A 8 -0.46 51.58 28.40
N LEU A 9 -1.70 51.15 28.62
CA LEU A 9 -2.11 49.76 28.36
C LEU A 9 -2.09 49.42 26.88
N PHE A 10 -2.46 50.34 26.01
CA PHE A 10 -2.42 50.15 24.55
C PHE A 10 -0.99 50.14 24.01
N LEU A 11 -0.11 50.99 24.56
CA LEU A 11 1.30 50.99 24.18
C LEU A 11 2.02 49.70 24.63
N GLY A 12 1.69 49.20 25.83
CA GLY A 12 2.19 47.91 26.32
C GLY A 12 1.76 46.71 25.48
N PHE A 13 0.51 46.72 25.00
CA PHE A 13 -0.01 45.66 24.13
C PHE A 13 0.62 45.69 22.70
N ALA A 14 0.88 46.90 22.19
CA ALA A 14 1.57 47.05 20.87
C ALA A 14 3.02 46.54 20.89
N CYS A 15 3.73 46.62 22.03
CA CYS A 15 5.09 46.08 22.17
C CYS A 15 5.12 44.53 22.24
N LEU A 16 4.03 43.90 22.66
CA LEU A 16 3.96 42.42 22.71
C LEU A 16 3.77 41.78 21.33
N LEU A 17 3.28 42.55 20.36
CA LEU A 17 3.05 42.04 19.01
C LEU A 17 4.34 41.97 18.13
N ASN A 18 5.43 42.58 18.57
CA ASN A 18 6.71 42.58 17.85
C ASN A 18 7.72 41.55 18.37
N SER A 19 7.31 40.70 19.36
CA SER A 19 8.22 39.80 20.05
C SER A 19 8.34 38.40 19.44
N CYS A 20 7.89 38.20 18.22
CA CYS A 20 8.06 36.91 17.54
C CYS A 20 8.45 37.08 16.08
N THR A 21 9.59 37.69 15.80
CA THR A 21 10.35 37.31 14.62
C THR A 21 11.21 36.12 15.05
N LYS A 22 10.71 34.92 14.77
CA LYS A 22 11.52 33.71 14.78
C LYS A 22 12.59 33.93 13.71
N THR A 23 13.78 34.38 14.11
CA THR A 23 14.95 34.28 13.27
C THR A 23 15.22 32.80 13.15
N GLU A 24 14.66 32.18 12.11
CA GLU A 24 15.14 30.87 11.69
C GLU A 24 16.62 31.08 11.36
N PHE A 25 17.47 30.41 12.10
CA PHE A 25 18.89 30.31 11.77
C PHE A 25 18.91 29.39 10.55
N GLU A 26 18.70 29.96 9.38
CA GLU A 26 19.00 29.24 8.14
C GLU A 26 20.53 29.08 8.13
N GLY A 27 20.96 27.86 8.36
CA GLY A 27 22.34 27.47 8.08
C GLY A 27 22.66 27.71 6.61
N PRO A 28 23.91 27.63 6.19
CA PRO A 28 24.25 27.71 4.79
C PRO A 28 23.42 26.69 4.01
N SER A 29 22.84 27.09 2.88
CA SER A 29 22.06 26.19 2.04
C SER A 29 22.94 25.03 1.56
N ILE A 30 22.34 23.88 1.29
CA ILE A 30 23.05 22.70 0.77
C ILE A 30 23.81 23.07 -0.51
N SER A 31 23.21 23.89 -1.39
CA SER A 31 23.85 24.38 -2.59
C SER A 31 25.07 25.29 -2.32
N THR A 32 25.07 26.04 -1.21
CA THR A 32 26.24 26.85 -0.80
C THR A 32 27.39 25.96 -0.31
N LEU A 33 27.09 24.81 0.28
CA LEU A 33 28.11 23.88 0.80
C LEU A 33 28.68 22.94 -0.28
N TYR A 34 27.84 22.49 -1.20
CA TYR A 34 28.17 21.43 -2.18
C TYR A 34 28.16 21.90 -3.64
N GLY A 35 27.71 23.14 -3.91
CA GLY A 35 27.51 23.65 -5.27
C GLY A 35 26.21 23.15 -5.91
N ASP A 36 26.11 23.28 -7.23
CA ASP A 36 25.02 22.74 -8.02
C ASP A 36 25.03 21.20 -7.94
N PHE A 37 23.87 20.59 -8.17
CA PHE A 37 23.78 19.12 -8.19
C PHE A 37 24.57 18.56 -9.37
N GLU A 38 25.38 17.53 -9.10
CA GLU A 38 26.20 16.86 -10.11
C GLU A 38 26.23 15.35 -9.83
N ILE A 39 25.95 14.56 -10.85
CA ILE A 39 26.07 13.10 -10.81
C ILE A 39 27.55 12.75 -11.07
N ILE A 40 28.20 12.13 -10.08
CA ILE A 40 29.60 11.72 -10.14
C ILE A 40 29.73 10.37 -10.85
N GLU A 41 28.93 9.37 -10.40
CA GLU A 41 28.81 8.08 -11.08
C GLU A 41 27.34 7.85 -11.49
N PRO A 42 27.07 7.53 -12.77
CA PRO A 42 25.70 7.30 -13.23
C PRO A 42 25.11 6.03 -12.63
N LEU A 43 23.80 5.89 -12.81
CA LEU A 43 23.08 4.69 -12.39
C LEU A 43 23.72 3.43 -13.01
N LYS A 44 24.05 2.46 -12.15
CA LYS A 44 24.53 1.13 -12.52
C LYS A 44 23.63 0.09 -11.88
N ILE A 45 23.23 -0.90 -12.65
CA ILE A 45 22.38 -2.02 -12.22
C ILE A 45 23.25 -3.29 -12.22
N THR A 46 23.28 -4.01 -11.09
CA THR A 46 24.15 -5.17 -10.92
C THR A 46 23.72 -6.38 -11.77
N ASN A 47 22.42 -6.54 -12.01
CA ASN A 47 21.84 -7.62 -12.80
C ASN A 47 20.67 -7.11 -13.62
N ILE A 48 20.84 -7.01 -14.93
CA ILE A 48 19.80 -6.51 -15.84
C ILE A 48 18.88 -7.61 -16.39
N VAL A 49 19.15 -8.88 -16.09
CA VAL A 49 18.36 -10.06 -16.51
C VAL A 49 18.13 -11.02 -15.34
N PRO A 50 17.46 -10.57 -14.26
CA PRO A 50 17.33 -11.36 -13.04
C PRO A 50 16.36 -12.53 -13.20
N SER A 51 16.67 -13.62 -12.48
CA SER A 51 15.79 -14.75 -12.21
C SER A 51 15.37 -14.73 -10.74
N PHE A 52 14.27 -14.07 -10.46
CA PHE A 52 13.82 -13.91 -9.08
C PHE A 52 13.30 -15.20 -8.45
N SER A 53 12.84 -16.17 -9.24
CA SER A 53 12.51 -17.51 -8.74
C SER A 53 13.70 -18.24 -8.13
N ASN A 54 14.92 -17.87 -8.52
CA ASN A 54 16.17 -18.38 -7.97
C ASN A 54 16.71 -17.53 -6.80
N ASN A 55 15.89 -16.63 -6.24
CA ASN A 55 16.26 -15.68 -5.19
C ASN A 55 17.39 -14.70 -5.59
N GLU A 56 17.56 -14.45 -6.89
CA GLU A 56 18.47 -13.40 -7.33
C GLU A 56 17.95 -12.02 -6.89
N GLN A 57 18.87 -11.08 -6.75
CA GLN A 57 18.57 -9.70 -6.41
C GLN A 57 19.21 -8.77 -7.43
N VAL A 58 18.62 -7.59 -7.57
CA VAL A 58 19.12 -6.49 -8.38
C VAL A 58 19.55 -5.37 -7.47
N GLY A 59 20.84 -5.03 -7.47
CA GLY A 59 21.38 -3.90 -6.73
C GLY A 59 21.49 -2.66 -7.62
N PHE A 60 21.33 -1.49 -7.04
CA PHE A 60 21.45 -0.20 -7.70
C PHE A 60 22.61 0.59 -7.11
N HIS A 61 23.41 1.22 -7.97
CA HIS A 61 24.51 2.08 -7.57
C HIS A 61 24.46 3.42 -8.33
N CYS A 62 24.69 4.51 -7.61
CA CYS A 62 24.84 5.84 -8.17
C CYS A 62 25.56 6.74 -7.16
N GLU A 63 26.43 7.66 -7.60
CA GLU A 63 27.07 8.65 -6.73
C GLU A 63 26.82 10.06 -7.22
N PHE A 64 26.61 11.00 -6.29
CA PHE A 64 26.41 12.42 -6.56
C PHE A 64 27.05 13.30 -5.48
N ASN A 65 27.27 14.55 -5.80
CA ASN A 65 28.13 15.45 -5.02
C ASN A 65 27.52 15.93 -3.69
N LYS A 66 26.20 15.80 -3.49
CA LYS A 66 25.51 16.26 -2.27
C LYS A 66 24.40 15.29 -1.84
N PRO A 67 24.06 15.21 -0.54
CA PRO A 67 22.91 14.45 -0.08
C PRO A 67 21.62 15.06 -0.63
N VAL A 68 20.78 14.23 -1.26
CA VAL A 68 19.42 14.57 -1.74
C VAL A 68 18.48 13.40 -1.48
N GLU A 69 17.20 13.68 -1.44
CA GLU A 69 16.19 12.61 -1.53
C GLU A 69 16.15 12.07 -2.95
N TRP A 70 16.22 10.76 -3.08
CA TRP A 70 16.19 10.09 -4.36
C TRP A 70 15.12 9.01 -4.37
N LYS A 71 14.63 8.71 -5.57
CA LYS A 71 13.64 7.67 -5.80
C LYS A 71 14.01 6.86 -7.05
N ILE A 72 14.08 5.54 -6.88
CA ILE A 72 14.12 4.56 -7.97
C ILE A 72 12.71 4.04 -8.17
N ALA A 73 12.16 4.23 -9.36
CA ALA A 73 10.90 3.67 -9.79
C ALA A 73 11.15 2.58 -10.83
N ILE A 74 10.67 1.37 -10.56
CA ILE A 74 10.74 0.22 -11.46
C ILE A 74 9.31 -0.08 -11.91
N THR A 75 9.08 -0.14 -13.23
CA THR A 75 7.73 -0.36 -13.78
C THR A 75 7.76 -1.47 -14.82
N GLY A 76 6.96 -2.50 -14.60
CA GLY A 76 6.74 -3.58 -15.56
C GLY A 76 5.95 -3.08 -16.78
N LEU A 77 6.43 -3.35 -17.97
CA LEU A 77 5.85 -2.82 -19.21
C LEU A 77 4.58 -3.56 -19.66
N ASN A 78 4.41 -4.82 -19.21
CA ASN A 78 3.24 -5.63 -19.57
C ASN A 78 2.18 -5.59 -18.47
N THR A 79 2.58 -5.77 -17.21
CA THR A 79 1.66 -5.89 -16.08
C THR A 79 1.29 -4.54 -15.49
N GLY A 80 2.15 -3.51 -15.65
CA GLY A 80 2.04 -2.26 -14.93
C GLY A 80 2.44 -2.38 -13.44
N ALA A 81 3.02 -3.52 -13.03
CA ALA A 81 3.56 -3.68 -11.69
C ALA A 81 4.60 -2.60 -11.40
N SER A 82 4.64 -2.13 -10.18
CA SER A 82 5.56 -1.07 -9.79
C SER A 82 6.28 -1.36 -8.47
N ARG A 83 7.54 -0.95 -8.40
CA ARG A 83 8.33 -0.90 -7.16
C ARG A 83 8.96 0.47 -7.03
N GLU A 84 8.77 1.10 -5.88
CA GLU A 84 9.46 2.32 -5.51
C GLU A 84 10.43 2.03 -4.38
N ILE A 85 11.66 2.56 -4.50
CA ILE A 85 12.70 2.51 -3.49
C ILE A 85 13.18 3.94 -3.31
N THR A 86 13.15 4.43 -2.09
CA THR A 86 13.52 5.82 -1.77
C THR A 86 14.62 5.87 -0.74
N GLY A 87 15.35 6.97 -0.70
CA GLY A 87 16.35 7.21 0.31
C GLY A 87 16.85 8.64 0.30
N PHE A 88 17.66 8.98 1.29
CA PHE A 88 18.35 10.27 1.42
C PHE A 88 19.83 10.03 1.66
N SER A 89 20.65 10.33 0.68
CA SER A 89 22.12 10.16 0.73
C SER A 89 22.77 10.90 -0.43
N ASN A 90 24.08 10.83 -0.52
CA ASN A 90 24.84 11.21 -1.72
C ASN A 90 25.37 9.98 -2.50
N THR A 91 25.03 8.78 -2.05
CA THR A 91 25.43 7.53 -2.69
C THR A 91 24.30 6.50 -2.54
N ILE A 92 24.01 5.80 -3.61
CA ILE A 92 23.16 4.62 -3.65
C ILE A 92 24.10 3.42 -3.72
N ASP A 93 24.07 2.57 -2.68
CA ASP A 93 24.96 1.38 -2.58
C ASP A 93 24.19 0.13 -3.00
N SER A 94 24.72 -0.56 -4.01
CA SER A 94 24.13 -1.77 -4.57
C SER A 94 24.04 -2.97 -3.63
N ASN A 95 24.72 -2.94 -2.48
CA ASN A 95 24.59 -3.96 -1.45
C ASN A 95 23.45 -3.67 -0.46
N ILE A 96 23.00 -2.42 -0.40
CA ILE A 96 21.96 -1.95 0.52
C ILE A 96 20.65 -1.73 -0.24
N VAL A 97 20.73 -1.05 -1.37
CA VAL A 97 19.57 -0.72 -2.21
C VAL A 97 19.36 -1.84 -3.22
N VAL A 98 18.58 -2.82 -2.81
CA VAL A 98 18.34 -4.05 -3.57
C VAL A 98 16.84 -4.26 -3.85
N TRP A 99 16.55 -4.90 -4.97
CA TRP A 99 15.23 -5.34 -5.36
C TRP A 99 15.20 -6.86 -5.55
N ASN A 100 14.22 -7.51 -4.96
CA ASN A 100 14.03 -8.96 -4.98
C ASN A 100 12.88 -9.43 -5.90
N GLY A 101 12.42 -8.57 -6.81
CA GLY A 101 11.32 -8.87 -7.71
C GLY A 101 9.92 -8.58 -7.15
N GLY A 102 9.81 -8.15 -5.90
CA GLY A 102 8.52 -7.80 -5.30
C GLY A 102 8.02 -6.43 -5.73
N PRO A 103 6.71 -6.22 -5.93
CA PRO A 103 6.11 -4.92 -6.17
C PRO A 103 5.90 -4.15 -4.86
N SER A 104 5.66 -2.84 -4.96
CA SER A 104 5.14 -2.04 -3.83
C SER A 104 3.64 -2.24 -3.63
N GLN A 105 2.93 -2.55 -4.71
CA GLN A 105 1.49 -2.81 -4.74
C GLN A 105 1.19 -3.77 -5.88
N VAL A 106 0.03 -4.45 -5.83
CA VAL A 106 -0.45 -5.25 -6.96
C VAL A 106 -0.69 -4.37 -8.19
N PRO A 107 -0.48 -4.86 -9.40
CA PRO A 107 -0.18 -6.25 -9.77
C PRO A 107 1.25 -6.70 -9.49
N PHE A 108 1.50 -8.00 -9.61
CA PHE A 108 2.84 -8.58 -9.51
C PHE A 108 3.60 -8.45 -10.83
N PHE A 109 4.93 -8.37 -10.73
CA PHE A 109 5.79 -8.48 -11.89
C PHE A 109 5.73 -9.90 -12.49
N SER A 110 5.71 -9.97 -13.80
CA SER A 110 5.82 -11.21 -14.58
C SER A 110 7.21 -11.32 -15.24
N GLU A 111 7.36 -12.28 -16.13
CA GLU A 111 8.51 -12.35 -17.05
C GLU A 111 8.34 -11.26 -18.11
N GLU A 112 8.94 -10.09 -17.88
CA GLU A 112 8.73 -8.89 -18.67
C GLU A 112 9.91 -7.94 -18.65
N ALA A 113 9.93 -7.02 -19.60
CA ALA A 113 10.81 -5.86 -19.54
C ALA A 113 10.25 -4.83 -18.55
N CYS A 114 11.14 -4.23 -17.79
CA CYS A 114 10.83 -3.18 -16.83
C CYS A 114 11.64 -1.92 -17.16
N SER A 115 11.00 -0.76 -17.06
CA SER A 115 11.72 0.51 -17.04
C SER A 115 12.23 0.78 -15.62
N VAL A 116 13.42 1.37 -15.52
CA VAL A 116 14.01 1.85 -14.27
C VAL A 116 14.25 3.33 -14.42
N GLU A 117 13.73 4.12 -13.50
CA GLU A 117 13.91 5.56 -13.47
C GLU A 117 14.39 6.00 -12.10
N LEU A 118 15.54 6.71 -12.06
CA LEU A 118 16.07 7.33 -10.86
C LEU A 118 15.88 8.84 -10.95
N THR A 119 15.18 9.40 -9.99
CA THR A 119 14.90 10.84 -9.86
C THR A 119 15.42 11.38 -8.54
N PHE A 120 15.65 12.68 -8.48
CA PHE A 120 16.16 13.38 -7.30
C PHE A 120 15.22 14.54 -6.96
N GLU A 121 14.93 14.70 -5.69
CA GLU A 121 14.02 15.76 -5.24
C GLU A 121 14.63 17.14 -5.51
N ASN A 122 13.80 18.04 -6.06
CA ASN A 122 14.17 19.39 -6.44
C ASN A 122 15.31 19.51 -7.48
N GLU A 123 15.70 18.42 -8.13
CA GLU A 123 16.66 18.41 -9.23
C GLU A 123 15.97 17.98 -10.54
N THR A 124 16.51 18.43 -11.67
CA THR A 124 15.91 18.14 -12.99
C THR A 124 16.46 16.87 -13.63
N ASP A 125 17.55 16.36 -13.10
CA ASP A 125 18.23 15.20 -13.62
C ASP A 125 17.40 13.94 -13.39
N THR A 126 17.33 13.10 -14.41
CA THR A 126 16.65 11.81 -14.37
C THR A 126 17.50 10.80 -15.11
N LEU A 127 17.85 9.71 -14.44
CA LEU A 127 18.57 8.60 -15.04
C LEU A 127 17.61 7.47 -15.36
N ARG A 128 17.78 6.83 -16.53
CA ARG A 128 16.93 5.76 -17.01
C ARG A 128 17.75 4.56 -17.44
N ASP A 129 17.24 3.39 -17.14
CA ASP A 129 17.78 2.11 -17.57
C ASP A 129 16.62 1.09 -17.69
N SER A 130 16.93 -0.16 -17.96
CA SER A 130 15.94 -1.24 -18.08
C SER A 130 16.45 -2.55 -17.51
N ILE A 131 15.49 -3.37 -17.05
CA ILE A 131 15.72 -4.73 -16.56
C ILE A 131 14.76 -5.64 -17.33
N THR A 132 15.21 -6.83 -17.67
CA THR A 132 14.34 -7.88 -18.24
C THR A 132 14.24 -9.04 -17.26
N ILE A 133 13.08 -9.23 -16.66
CA ILE A 133 12.83 -10.35 -15.76
C ILE A 133 12.70 -11.62 -16.59
N ILE A 134 13.58 -12.57 -16.36
CA ILE A 134 13.57 -13.88 -17.05
C ILE A 134 12.82 -14.95 -16.25
N SER A 135 12.63 -14.74 -14.95
CA SER A 135 11.76 -15.55 -14.11
C SER A 135 11.26 -14.70 -12.94
N SER A 136 9.97 -14.60 -12.79
CA SER A 136 9.33 -13.79 -11.76
C SER A 136 9.51 -14.39 -10.36
N LYS A 137 9.31 -13.57 -9.33
CA LYS A 137 9.36 -14.00 -7.94
C LYS A 137 8.30 -15.06 -7.67
N ASN A 138 8.73 -16.13 -7.02
CA ASN A 138 7.82 -17.19 -6.60
C ASN A 138 7.35 -16.92 -5.16
N TYR A 139 6.09 -16.60 -5.02
CA TYR A 139 5.44 -16.41 -3.72
C TYR A 139 4.95 -17.73 -3.11
N GLY A 140 5.21 -18.85 -3.79
CA GLY A 140 4.68 -20.16 -3.41
C GLY A 140 3.19 -20.28 -3.68
N ASN A 141 2.58 -21.31 -3.11
CA ASN A 141 1.13 -21.54 -3.26
C ASN A 141 0.30 -20.74 -2.23
N GLY A 142 0.95 -19.97 -1.37
CA GLY A 142 0.29 -19.31 -0.25
C GLY A 142 -0.31 -20.31 0.76
N VAL A 143 -1.15 -19.79 1.63
CA VAL A 143 -1.94 -20.57 2.58
C VAL A 143 -3.41 -20.33 2.22
N TRP A 144 -4.11 -21.39 1.84
CA TRP A 144 -5.56 -21.33 1.69
C TRP A 144 -6.18 -21.18 3.08
N PHE A 145 -6.90 -20.12 3.29
CA PHE A 145 -7.67 -19.96 4.52
C PHE A 145 -9.13 -20.40 4.33
N GLU A 146 -9.70 -20.29 3.12
CA GLU A 146 -11.00 -20.84 2.78
C GLU A 146 -11.19 -20.98 1.27
N ASP A 147 -11.66 -22.14 0.82
CA ASP A 147 -12.04 -22.43 -0.56
C ASP A 147 -13.51 -22.90 -0.68
N PHE A 148 -14.19 -23.05 0.44
CA PHE A 148 -15.59 -23.48 0.57
C PHE A 148 -15.90 -24.87 0.03
N GLU A 149 -14.90 -25.65 -0.38
CA GLU A 149 -15.12 -27.00 -0.92
C GLU A 149 -15.66 -28.00 0.12
N ASN A 150 -15.38 -27.72 1.40
CA ASN A 150 -15.86 -28.52 2.53
C ASN A 150 -17.00 -27.82 3.31
N GLY A 151 -17.61 -26.79 2.73
CA GLY A 151 -18.60 -25.95 3.40
C GLY A 151 -17.93 -24.84 4.19
N LEU A 152 -18.63 -24.24 5.14
CA LEU A 152 -18.08 -23.22 6.03
C LEU A 152 -17.25 -23.86 7.14
N PRO A 153 -16.12 -23.27 7.55
CA PRO A 153 -15.43 -23.65 8.77
C PRO A 153 -16.37 -23.63 9.99
N ALA A 154 -16.15 -24.52 10.94
CA ALA A 154 -17.04 -24.63 12.12
C ALA A 154 -17.04 -23.37 13.00
N ASP A 155 -15.98 -22.57 12.92
CA ASP A 155 -15.76 -21.33 13.65
C ASP A 155 -16.00 -20.07 12.80
N ALA A 156 -16.39 -20.23 11.53
CA ALA A 156 -16.83 -19.11 10.69
C ALA A 156 -18.19 -18.58 11.18
N LEU A 157 -18.33 -17.27 11.17
CA LEU A 157 -19.60 -16.61 11.49
C LEU A 157 -20.19 -15.98 10.25
N VAL A 158 -21.45 -16.25 10.02
CA VAL A 158 -22.25 -15.62 8.97
C VAL A 158 -23.34 -14.81 9.64
N TYR A 159 -23.37 -13.55 9.32
CA TYR A 159 -24.43 -12.65 9.72
C TYR A 159 -24.98 -11.89 8.51
N TYR A 160 -26.27 -11.80 8.41
CA TYR A 160 -26.94 -11.01 7.40
C TYR A 160 -28.28 -10.46 7.92
N ASN A 161 -28.73 -9.36 7.33
CA ASN A 161 -30.01 -8.78 7.72
C ASN A 161 -31.18 -9.58 7.09
N PRO A 162 -32.00 -10.28 7.89
CA PRO A 162 -33.08 -11.10 7.37
C PRO A 162 -34.24 -10.30 6.80
N ASP A 163 -34.35 -9.00 7.10
CA ASP A 163 -35.48 -8.16 6.67
C ASP A 163 -35.42 -7.80 5.18
N GLY A 164 -34.31 -8.15 4.51
CA GLY A 164 -34.11 -7.87 3.08
C GLY A 164 -34.93 -8.70 2.12
N GLY A 165 -35.55 -9.76 2.57
CA GLY A 165 -36.38 -10.65 1.74
C GLY A 165 -35.63 -11.26 0.55
N GLY A 166 -35.28 -12.54 0.60
CA GLY A 166 -34.58 -13.23 -0.49
C GLY A 166 -33.06 -13.08 -0.48
N MET A 167 -32.48 -12.76 0.67
CA MET A 167 -31.02 -12.75 0.86
C MET A 167 -30.45 -14.17 0.87
N THR A 168 -29.30 -14.35 0.27
CA THR A 168 -28.50 -15.57 0.29
C THR A 168 -27.13 -15.26 0.87
N PHE A 169 -26.76 -15.97 1.95
CA PHE A 169 -25.47 -15.92 2.60
C PHE A 169 -25.10 -17.35 2.99
N SER A 170 -24.66 -18.12 2.04
CA SER A 170 -24.37 -19.54 2.22
C SER A 170 -23.42 -20.06 1.15
N VAL A 171 -22.79 -21.20 1.41
CA VAL A 171 -22.04 -21.93 0.40
C VAL A 171 -22.97 -22.40 -0.72
N ALA A 172 -22.54 -22.22 -1.95
CA ALA A 172 -23.22 -22.61 -3.17
C ALA A 172 -22.24 -23.28 -4.14
N ASN A 173 -22.75 -24.01 -5.13
CA ASN A 173 -21.96 -24.79 -6.09
C ASN A 173 -22.48 -24.66 -7.52
N ASP A 174 -23.25 -23.66 -7.82
CA ASP A 174 -23.91 -23.48 -9.11
C ASP A 174 -23.07 -22.71 -10.14
N ASN A 175 -22.03 -21.98 -9.75
CA ASN A 175 -21.22 -21.20 -10.67
C ASN A 175 -19.89 -20.74 -10.06
N ALA A 176 -19.13 -21.66 -9.45
CA ALA A 176 -17.86 -21.32 -8.80
C ALA A 176 -16.83 -20.73 -9.80
N LEU A 177 -16.13 -19.69 -9.37
CA LEU A 177 -15.03 -19.09 -10.13
C LEU A 177 -13.80 -20.00 -10.16
N LEU A 178 -13.54 -20.66 -9.05
CA LEU A 178 -12.47 -21.66 -8.87
C LEU A 178 -13.07 -22.83 -8.10
N GLY A 179 -12.62 -24.06 -8.38
CA GLY A 179 -13.12 -25.25 -7.71
C GLY A 179 -14.57 -25.56 -8.05
N SER A 180 -15.30 -26.08 -7.08
CA SER A 180 -16.70 -26.51 -7.20
C SER A 180 -17.65 -25.68 -6.36
N SER A 181 -17.16 -24.99 -5.32
CA SER A 181 -17.95 -24.31 -4.32
C SER A 181 -17.50 -22.87 -4.12
N TYR A 182 -18.38 -22.03 -3.62
CA TYR A 182 -18.10 -20.64 -3.30
C TYR A 182 -19.08 -20.12 -2.24
N PHE A 183 -18.74 -19.02 -1.59
CA PHE A 183 -19.66 -18.36 -0.69
C PHE A 183 -20.50 -17.32 -1.46
N LYS A 184 -21.79 -17.56 -1.53
CA LYS A 184 -22.75 -16.69 -2.20
C LYS A 184 -23.27 -15.65 -1.24
N MET A 185 -23.01 -14.36 -1.55
CA MET A 185 -23.54 -13.22 -0.82
C MET A 185 -24.41 -12.39 -1.74
N GLY A 186 -25.60 -12.06 -1.31
CA GLY A 186 -26.44 -11.17 -2.08
C GLY A 186 -27.92 -11.43 -1.87
N GLY A 187 -28.72 -10.71 -2.62
CA GLY A 187 -30.16 -10.77 -2.58
C GLY A 187 -30.80 -9.41 -2.81
N ARG A 188 -32.09 -9.35 -2.68
CA ARG A 188 -32.84 -8.11 -2.87
C ARG A 188 -32.98 -7.38 -1.54
N VAL A 189 -32.52 -6.13 -1.49
CA VAL A 189 -32.67 -5.22 -0.36
C VAL A 189 -33.36 -3.94 -0.79
N ASN A 190 -34.01 -3.29 0.16
CA ASN A 190 -34.75 -2.04 -0.07
C ASN A 190 -34.05 -0.82 0.56
N TRP A 191 -32.80 -0.97 1.01
CA TRP A 191 -32.01 0.08 1.67
C TRP A 191 -30.51 -0.05 1.37
N ASP A 192 -29.76 1.02 1.63
CA ASP A 192 -28.34 1.18 1.32
C ASP A 192 -27.42 0.86 2.50
N TRP A 193 -27.74 -0.14 3.33
CA TRP A 193 -26.94 -0.53 4.49
C TRP A 193 -26.10 -1.78 4.20
N ALA A 194 -25.17 -2.07 5.09
CA ALA A 194 -24.44 -3.32 5.04
C ALA A 194 -25.42 -4.52 5.08
N LEU A 195 -25.30 -5.41 4.11
CA LEU A 195 -26.24 -6.51 3.91
C LEU A 195 -25.92 -7.68 4.83
N GLY A 196 -24.64 -7.89 5.10
CA GLY A 196 -24.14 -8.96 5.96
C GLY A 196 -22.62 -9.04 5.89
N ASN A 197 -22.06 -9.94 6.70
CA ASN A 197 -20.65 -10.28 6.71
C ASN A 197 -20.42 -11.78 6.85
N LEU A 198 -19.25 -12.18 6.43
CA LEU A 198 -18.67 -13.49 6.65
C LEU A 198 -17.33 -13.28 7.36
N ASP A 199 -17.22 -13.80 8.58
CA ASP A 199 -15.99 -13.76 9.36
C ASP A 199 -15.35 -15.14 9.32
N ILE A 200 -14.11 -15.20 8.87
CA ILE A 200 -13.34 -16.45 8.76
C ILE A 200 -12.09 -16.31 9.61
N PRO A 201 -11.89 -17.14 10.62
CA PRO A 201 -10.65 -17.19 11.38
C PRO A 201 -9.48 -17.59 10.50
N ILE A 202 -8.39 -16.83 10.53
CA ILE A 202 -7.18 -17.11 9.75
C ILE A 202 -6.08 -17.62 10.68
N ASN A 203 -5.52 -18.79 10.36
CA ASN A 203 -4.33 -19.29 11.07
C ASN A 203 -3.08 -18.68 10.45
N ILE A 204 -2.49 -17.72 11.14
CA ILE A 204 -1.30 -16.97 10.68
C ILE A 204 0.02 -17.71 10.93
N ALA A 205 0.02 -18.88 11.55
CA ALA A 205 1.26 -19.57 11.94
C ALA A 205 2.21 -19.89 10.75
N ASN A 206 1.66 -20.01 9.55
CA ASN A 206 2.41 -20.32 8.33
C ASN A 206 2.47 -19.15 7.32
N ILE A 207 2.07 -17.96 7.75
CA ILE A 207 2.10 -16.76 6.90
C ILE A 207 3.45 -16.07 7.06
N THR A 208 3.97 -15.52 5.97
CA THR A 208 5.22 -14.75 6.01
C THR A 208 5.13 -13.59 7.01
N GLN A 209 6.20 -13.38 7.74
CA GLN A 209 6.32 -12.23 8.66
C GLN A 209 6.93 -11.00 7.97
N ASN A 210 7.29 -11.11 6.70
CA ASN A 210 7.77 -9.98 5.93
C ASN A 210 6.57 -9.26 5.27
N PRO A 211 6.26 -8.03 5.66
CA PRO A 211 5.11 -7.30 5.11
C PRO A 211 5.22 -7.07 3.60
N ASP A 212 6.43 -6.97 3.06
CA ASP A 212 6.67 -6.81 1.62
C ASP A 212 6.28 -8.05 0.79
N ASP A 213 6.12 -9.20 1.45
CA ASP A 213 5.75 -10.47 0.83
C ASP A 213 4.35 -10.95 1.28
N LEU A 214 3.60 -10.11 1.99
CA LEU A 214 2.26 -10.45 2.49
C LEU A 214 1.19 -9.95 1.50
N PHE A 215 0.43 -10.88 0.94
CA PHE A 215 -0.65 -10.58 0.02
C PHE A 215 -1.88 -11.40 0.35
N ILE A 216 -3.06 -10.81 0.20
CA ILE A 216 -4.33 -11.51 0.25
C ILE A 216 -4.84 -11.66 -1.18
N ASN A 217 -5.16 -12.89 -1.56
CA ASN A 217 -5.75 -13.19 -2.85
C ASN A 217 -7.20 -13.63 -2.64
N ILE A 218 -8.13 -12.89 -3.24
CA ILE A 218 -9.56 -13.15 -3.11
C ILE A 218 -10.15 -13.26 -4.51
N GLY A 219 -10.77 -14.39 -4.79
CA GLY A 219 -11.58 -14.56 -6.01
C GLY A 219 -12.98 -14.00 -5.80
N LEU A 220 -13.37 -13.01 -6.58
CA LEU A 220 -14.70 -12.41 -6.55
C LEU A 220 -15.36 -12.57 -7.92
N LEU A 221 -16.63 -13.01 -7.91
CA LEU A 221 -17.48 -13.04 -9.08
C LEU A 221 -18.74 -12.21 -8.79
N SER A 222 -19.01 -11.24 -9.65
CA SER A 222 -20.22 -10.42 -9.58
C SER A 222 -21.12 -10.72 -10.75
N ASP A 223 -22.42 -10.84 -10.51
CA ASP A 223 -23.41 -10.88 -11.57
C ASP A 223 -23.59 -9.48 -12.15
N LEU A 224 -23.22 -9.31 -13.42
CA LEU A 224 -23.23 -8.01 -14.09
C LEU A 224 -24.64 -7.53 -14.51
N GLN A 225 -25.66 -8.37 -14.38
CA GLN A 225 -26.99 -8.04 -14.88
C GLN A 225 -27.80 -7.13 -13.97
N ASP A 226 -27.48 -7.13 -12.68
CA ASP A 226 -28.22 -6.39 -11.65
C ASP A 226 -27.35 -5.50 -10.77
N LEU A 227 -26.24 -5.00 -11.28
CA LEU A 227 -25.34 -4.13 -10.51
C LEU A 227 -26.01 -2.80 -10.17
N HIS A 228 -26.25 -2.58 -8.91
CA HIS A 228 -26.60 -1.26 -8.39
C HIS A 228 -25.32 -0.42 -8.23
N THR A 229 -25.36 0.83 -8.68
CA THR A 229 -24.25 1.79 -8.48
C THR A 229 -24.13 2.12 -6.98
N GLY A 230 -23.20 1.56 -6.29
CA GLY A 230 -23.01 1.75 -4.84
C GLY A 230 -22.81 0.45 -4.08
N GLN A 231 -22.80 -0.68 -4.77
CA GLN A 231 -22.41 -1.94 -4.13
C GLN A 231 -20.89 -1.97 -3.93
N PHE A 232 -20.46 -2.37 -2.75
CA PHE A 232 -19.07 -2.54 -2.42
C PHE A 232 -18.89 -3.72 -1.47
N ILE A 233 -17.71 -4.30 -1.49
CA ILE A 233 -17.26 -5.33 -0.56
C ILE A 233 -16.10 -4.74 0.23
N ASN A 234 -16.23 -4.72 1.54
CA ASN A 234 -15.14 -4.40 2.45
C ASN A 234 -14.44 -5.68 2.87
N ILE A 235 -13.11 -5.70 2.78
CA ILE A 235 -12.27 -6.75 3.31
C ILE A 235 -11.59 -6.17 4.53
N LEU A 236 -11.87 -6.76 5.70
CA LEU A 236 -11.35 -6.33 6.98
C LEU A 236 -10.48 -7.46 7.55
N ILE A 237 -9.32 -7.09 8.06
CA ILE A 237 -8.46 -7.99 8.82
C ILE A 237 -8.39 -7.41 10.22
N SER A 238 -8.71 -8.20 11.24
CA SER A 238 -8.65 -7.78 12.63
C SER A 238 -7.99 -8.82 13.50
N GLU A 239 -7.39 -8.40 14.61
CA GLU A 239 -6.85 -9.30 15.64
C GLU A 239 -7.94 -9.79 16.60
N GLU A 240 -9.12 -9.15 16.59
CA GLU A 240 -10.19 -9.49 17.48
C GLU A 240 -11.07 -10.61 16.91
N THR A 241 -11.39 -11.58 17.77
CA THR A 241 -12.33 -12.62 17.43
C THR A 241 -13.76 -12.08 17.53
N ASN A 242 -14.47 -12.12 16.41
CA ASN A 242 -15.93 -12.17 16.36
C ASN A 242 -16.67 -11.03 17.06
N THR A 243 -16.59 -9.85 16.52
CA THR A 243 -17.69 -8.91 16.74
C THR A 243 -18.84 -9.33 15.82
N PRO A 244 -19.98 -9.79 16.36
CA PRO A 244 -21.14 -10.01 15.53
C PRO A 244 -21.44 -8.73 14.77
N PHE A 245 -21.89 -8.87 13.52
CA PHE A 245 -22.37 -7.74 12.73
C PHE A 245 -23.29 -6.88 13.61
N ASN A 246 -22.81 -5.73 13.94
CA ASN A 246 -23.52 -4.73 14.67
C ASN A 246 -23.58 -3.52 13.75
N ASP A 247 -24.57 -2.65 13.90
CA ASP A 247 -24.68 -1.37 13.17
C ASP A 247 -23.41 -0.48 13.24
N ASN A 248 -22.40 -0.95 13.94
CA ASN A 248 -21.11 -0.31 14.17
C ASN A 248 -20.00 -0.67 13.17
N LEU A 249 -20.26 -1.45 12.11
CA LEU A 249 -19.25 -1.67 11.05
C LEU A 249 -18.74 -0.33 10.45
N ASN A 250 -19.49 0.73 10.60
CA ASN A 250 -19.06 2.08 10.22
C ASN A 250 -18.23 2.80 11.31
N ASN A 251 -18.15 2.27 12.51
CA ASN A 251 -17.51 2.93 13.65
C ASN A 251 -16.22 2.24 14.13
N ASN A 252 -15.96 1.02 13.69
CA ASN A 252 -14.76 0.27 14.09
C ASN A 252 -13.61 0.35 13.08
N ALA A 253 -13.57 1.38 12.27
CA ALA A 253 -12.38 1.71 11.48
C ALA A 253 -11.15 2.04 12.34
N SER A 254 -11.31 2.13 13.67
CA SER A 254 -10.22 2.35 14.62
C SER A 254 -9.43 1.09 14.98
N ASP A 255 -9.93 -0.09 14.66
CA ASP A 255 -9.27 -1.37 14.98
C ASP A 255 -8.55 -1.97 13.75
N LEU A 256 -8.49 -1.23 12.67
CA LEU A 256 -7.62 -1.57 11.54
C LEU A 256 -6.18 -1.22 11.92
N PHE A 257 -5.28 -2.14 11.71
CA PHE A 257 -3.85 -1.99 11.92
C PHE A 257 -3.34 -0.62 11.45
N GLU A 258 -2.70 0.12 12.36
CA GLU A 258 -1.81 1.21 12.01
C GLU A 258 -0.46 0.69 11.48
#